data_0ad29c39fc33b3af167ed7c83b9ef063
#
_entry.id   0ad29c39fc33b3af167ed7c83b9ef063
#
_cell.length_a   1.000
_cell.length_b   1.000
_cell.length_c   1.000
_cell.angle_alpha   90.00
_cell.angle_beta   90.00
_cell.angle_gamma   90.00
#
_symmetry.space_group_name_H-M   'P 1'
#
loop_
_entity.id
_entity.type
_entity.pdbx_description
1 polymer ?
#
loop_
_entity_poly.entity_id
_entity_poly.type
_entity_poly.pdbx_seq_one_letter_code
_entity_poly.pdbx_strand_id
1 'polypeptide(L)'
;MDLTKNPTCIESLDPVLQGGFPSGSLVLLLGEIGAGEFEFAISSIARLLNRPKQDTCTLFPNKVCYISLTRGKDDVMKEIAFSFPEFYNMIKDRLEFKDLSEAFFARSFIPINWRCSLQTELSFDSLKWDKEEENLIVALIDYLDKKAYGSIVIIDSLTVLAKHCLERMEWKDLIMFLRGLQKASKKWDGLVYTMLSEGIFEKNKQEEIQDCMDGVMVFEWDKQGS
;
A
#
# COMPACT_ATOMS: atom_id res chain seq x y z
N MET A 1 -21.33 7.91 -19.16
CA MET A 1 -20.01 8.15 -18.57
C MET A 1 -19.24 6.85 -18.75
N ASP A 2 -18.23 6.84 -19.61
CA ASP A 2 -17.36 5.68 -19.70
C ASP A 2 -16.53 5.64 -18.44
N LEU A 3 -16.85 4.69 -17.56
CA LEU A 3 -16.13 4.44 -16.33
C LEU A 3 -14.80 3.78 -16.71
N THR A 4 -13.73 4.52 -16.62
CA THR A 4 -12.39 3.95 -16.76
C THR A 4 -12.14 2.93 -15.65
N LYS A 5 -11.60 1.76 -16.00
CA LYS A 5 -11.29 0.69 -15.06
C LYS A 5 -9.79 0.41 -15.04
N ASN A 6 -9.28 0.05 -13.89
CA ASN A 6 -7.93 -0.45 -13.69
C ASN A 6 -7.99 -1.98 -13.57
N PRO A 7 -7.56 -2.72 -14.60
CA PRO A 7 -7.54 -4.18 -14.54
C PRO A 7 -6.49 -4.65 -13.53
N THR A 8 -6.74 -5.81 -12.93
CA THR A 8 -5.73 -6.47 -12.08
C THR A 8 -4.62 -7.12 -12.90
N CYS A 9 -4.88 -7.31 -14.21
CA CYS A 9 -4.04 -8.07 -15.13
C CYS A 9 -3.85 -9.54 -14.72
N ILE A 10 -4.73 -10.07 -13.90
CA ILE A 10 -4.86 -11.49 -13.60
C ILE A 10 -5.98 -12.06 -14.47
N GLU A 11 -5.63 -12.94 -15.38
CA GLU A 11 -6.55 -13.46 -16.43
C GLU A 11 -7.82 -14.10 -15.89
N SER A 12 -7.75 -14.77 -14.75
CA SER A 12 -8.90 -15.39 -14.09
C SER A 12 -9.78 -14.40 -13.33
N LEU A 13 -9.25 -13.24 -12.95
CA LEU A 13 -9.92 -12.30 -12.07
C LEU A 13 -10.58 -11.15 -12.82
N ASP A 14 -9.94 -10.63 -13.86
CA ASP A 14 -10.45 -9.48 -14.61
C ASP A 14 -11.84 -9.73 -15.22
N PRO A 15 -12.19 -10.94 -15.73
CA PRO A 15 -13.56 -11.24 -16.17
C PRO A 15 -14.59 -11.17 -15.04
N VAL A 16 -14.23 -11.62 -13.84
CA VAL A 16 -15.11 -11.57 -12.65
C VAL A 16 -15.37 -10.11 -12.24
N LEU A 17 -14.36 -9.26 -12.33
CA LEU A 17 -14.44 -7.83 -12.06
C LEU A 17 -14.97 -7.02 -13.27
N GLN A 18 -15.40 -7.69 -14.34
CA GLN A 18 -15.86 -7.02 -15.57
C GLN A 18 -14.83 -6.02 -16.12
N GLY A 19 -13.56 -6.40 -16.08
CA GLY A 19 -12.44 -5.61 -16.61
C GLY A 19 -11.60 -4.86 -15.57
N GLY A 20 -11.84 -5.07 -14.28
CA GLY A 20 -11.04 -4.51 -13.20
C GLY A 20 -11.79 -3.57 -12.26
N PHE A 21 -11.05 -2.89 -11.40
CA PHE A 21 -11.59 -1.94 -10.44
C PHE A 21 -11.87 -0.58 -11.09
N PRO A 22 -12.97 0.11 -10.73
CA PRO A 22 -13.19 1.49 -11.17
C PRO A 22 -12.01 2.39 -10.79
N SER A 23 -11.72 3.38 -11.62
CA SER A 23 -10.70 4.39 -11.32
C SER A 23 -10.99 5.09 -9.98
N GLY A 24 -9.94 5.34 -9.21
CA GLY A 24 -10.04 5.92 -7.88
C GLY A 24 -10.52 4.92 -6.81
N SER A 25 -10.47 3.60 -7.07
CA SER A 25 -10.84 2.62 -6.05
C SER A 25 -9.78 2.47 -4.98
N LEU A 26 -10.26 2.37 -3.73
CA LEU A 26 -9.49 1.92 -2.57
C LEU A 26 -9.81 0.44 -2.34
N VAL A 27 -8.82 -0.43 -2.52
CA VAL A 27 -8.98 -1.88 -2.48
C VAL A 27 -8.19 -2.46 -1.32
N LEU A 28 -8.87 -3.22 -0.47
CA LEU A 28 -8.26 -3.97 0.61
C LEU A 28 -7.79 -5.34 0.12
N LEU A 29 -6.54 -5.65 0.38
CA LEU A 29 -5.99 -6.99 0.28
C LEU A 29 -5.93 -7.56 1.71
N LEU A 30 -6.90 -8.41 2.04
CA LEU A 30 -7.05 -9.02 3.35
C LEU A 30 -6.49 -10.44 3.28
N GLY A 31 -5.42 -10.74 4.01
CA GLY A 31 -4.75 -12.03 3.91
C GLY A 31 -4.42 -12.69 5.24
N GLU A 32 -4.53 -14.03 5.28
CA GLU A 32 -3.81 -14.82 6.27
C GLU A 32 -2.30 -14.58 6.08
N ILE A 33 -1.52 -14.62 7.14
CA ILE A 33 -0.08 -14.33 7.09
C ILE A 33 0.61 -15.20 6.03
N GLY A 34 1.21 -14.53 5.01
CA GLY A 34 1.91 -15.19 3.92
C GLY A 34 1.01 -15.83 2.85
N ALA A 35 -0.27 -15.48 2.80
CA ALA A 35 -1.22 -16.04 1.82
C ALA A 35 -1.12 -15.43 0.41
N GLY A 36 -0.22 -14.44 0.19
CA GLY A 36 0.11 -13.95 -1.15
C GLY A 36 -0.45 -12.59 -1.53
N GLU A 37 -0.91 -11.78 -0.57
CA GLU A 37 -1.42 -10.43 -0.83
C GLU A 37 -0.34 -9.50 -1.42
N PHE A 38 0.92 -9.64 -0.96
CA PHE A 38 2.05 -8.90 -1.50
C PHE A 38 2.36 -9.33 -2.94
N GLU A 39 2.47 -10.64 -3.16
CA GLU A 39 2.73 -11.24 -4.47
C GLU A 39 1.67 -10.87 -5.49
N PHE A 40 0.41 -10.84 -5.06
CA PHE A 40 -0.70 -10.38 -5.91
C PHE A 40 -0.52 -8.92 -6.30
N ALA A 41 -0.27 -8.03 -5.33
CA ALA A 41 -0.11 -6.60 -5.60
C ALA A 41 1.05 -6.35 -6.59
N ILE A 42 2.21 -6.97 -6.35
CA ILE A 42 3.39 -6.83 -7.23
C ILE A 42 3.13 -7.41 -8.62
N SER A 43 2.51 -8.58 -8.71
CA SER A 43 2.18 -9.21 -10.01
C SER A 43 1.19 -8.35 -10.80
N SER A 44 0.15 -7.83 -10.14
CA SER A 44 -0.85 -6.96 -10.75
C SER A 44 -0.21 -5.71 -11.34
N ILE A 45 0.60 -4.97 -10.55
CA ILE A 45 1.23 -3.73 -11.02
C ILE A 45 2.28 -3.99 -12.11
N ALA A 46 3.07 -5.07 -12.00
CA ALA A 46 4.09 -5.38 -13.00
C ALA A 46 3.44 -5.68 -14.36
N ARG A 47 2.40 -6.50 -14.38
CA ARG A 47 1.66 -6.82 -15.59
C ARG A 47 0.93 -5.62 -16.17
N LEU A 48 0.34 -4.77 -15.32
CA LEU A 48 -0.32 -3.53 -15.75
C LEU A 48 0.68 -2.56 -16.39
N LEU A 49 1.86 -2.40 -15.80
CA LEU A 49 2.94 -1.58 -16.35
C LEU A 49 3.47 -2.08 -17.70
N ASN A 50 3.35 -3.37 -17.98
CA ASN A 50 3.82 -4.02 -19.21
C ASN A 50 2.78 -4.05 -20.35
N ARG A 51 1.55 -3.61 -20.10
CA ARG A 51 0.52 -3.60 -21.14
C ARG A 51 0.85 -2.61 -22.27
N PRO A 52 0.55 -2.96 -23.54
CA PRO A 52 0.64 -2.02 -24.66
C PRO A 52 -0.34 -0.87 -24.47
N LYS A 53 0.12 0.37 -24.69
CA LYS A 53 -0.64 1.61 -24.51
C LYS A 53 -1.86 1.78 -25.47
N GLN A 54 -2.25 0.77 -26.21
CA GLN A 54 -3.30 0.84 -27.23
C GLN A 54 -4.72 0.59 -26.67
N ASP A 55 -4.86 0.17 -25.44
CA ASP A 55 -6.18 -0.01 -24.81
C ASP A 55 -6.71 1.34 -24.31
N THR A 56 -7.66 1.92 -25.06
CA THR A 56 -8.26 3.22 -24.76
C THR A 56 -9.16 3.23 -23.51
N CYS A 57 -9.45 2.10 -22.94
CA CYS A 57 -10.35 1.95 -21.79
C CYS A 57 -9.65 1.82 -20.44
N THR A 58 -8.32 1.83 -20.40
CA THR A 58 -7.55 1.64 -19.17
C THR A 58 -6.69 2.86 -18.88
N LEU A 59 -6.75 3.32 -17.62
CA LEU A 59 -5.78 4.28 -17.12
C LEU A 59 -4.41 3.60 -17.02
N PHE A 60 -3.42 4.17 -17.72
CA PHE A 60 -2.05 3.73 -17.51
C PHE A 60 -1.48 4.55 -16.36
N PRO A 61 -1.08 3.90 -15.27
CA PRO A 61 -0.43 4.61 -14.19
C PRO A 61 0.88 5.21 -14.70
N ASN A 62 1.10 6.47 -14.37
CA ASN A 62 2.36 7.14 -14.68
C ASN A 62 3.50 6.53 -13.88
N LYS A 63 3.20 6.08 -12.67
CA LYS A 63 4.14 5.50 -11.70
C LYS A 63 3.41 4.65 -10.66
N VAL A 64 4.19 3.91 -9.91
CA VAL A 64 3.76 3.18 -8.71
C VAL A 64 4.35 3.88 -7.50
N CYS A 65 3.51 4.23 -6.55
CA CYS A 65 3.90 4.74 -5.25
C CYS A 65 3.81 3.60 -4.22
N TYR A 66 4.94 3.15 -3.72
CA TYR A 66 4.99 2.15 -2.64
C TYR A 66 5.29 2.86 -1.33
N ILE A 67 4.39 2.75 -0.38
CA ILE A 67 4.50 3.36 0.94
C ILE A 67 4.72 2.24 1.94
N SER A 68 5.89 2.20 2.54
CA SER A 68 6.25 1.25 3.59
C SER A 68 6.27 1.94 4.95
N LEU A 69 5.72 1.26 5.95
CA LEU A 69 5.71 1.73 7.34
C LEU A 69 6.79 1.07 8.20
N THR A 70 7.34 -0.05 7.78
CA THR A 70 8.29 -0.83 8.59
C THR A 70 9.49 -1.36 7.84
N ARG A 71 9.44 -1.39 6.49
CA ARG A 71 10.44 -2.03 5.64
C ARG A 71 11.19 -0.99 4.82
N GLY A 72 12.51 -1.13 4.73
CA GLY A 72 13.33 -0.28 3.87
C GLY A 72 13.15 -0.61 2.39
N LYS A 73 13.49 0.36 1.52
CA LYS A 73 13.41 0.19 0.06
C LYS A 73 14.20 -1.02 -0.44
N ASP A 74 15.42 -1.18 0.06
CA ASP A 74 16.32 -2.25 -0.41
C ASP A 74 15.75 -3.64 -0.09
N ASP A 75 15.07 -3.80 1.04
CA ASP A 75 14.47 -5.08 1.45
C ASP A 75 13.28 -5.43 0.57
N VAL A 76 12.39 -4.46 0.31
CA VAL A 76 11.26 -4.65 -0.61
C VAL A 76 11.76 -4.94 -2.02
N MET A 77 12.77 -4.20 -2.49
CA MET A 77 13.32 -4.42 -3.84
C MET A 77 14.05 -5.75 -3.98
N LYS A 78 14.74 -6.24 -2.94
CA LYS A 78 15.34 -7.59 -2.92
C LYS A 78 14.26 -8.68 -2.99
N GLU A 79 13.18 -8.53 -2.24
CA GLU A 79 12.07 -9.48 -2.28
C GLU A 79 11.41 -9.52 -3.67
N ILE A 80 11.15 -8.35 -4.28
CA ILE A 80 10.65 -8.27 -5.65
C ILE A 80 11.63 -8.93 -6.63
N ALA A 81 12.94 -8.69 -6.50
CA ALA A 81 13.94 -9.29 -7.37
C ALA A 81 14.01 -10.82 -7.22
N PHE A 82 13.81 -11.33 -6.01
CA PHE A 82 13.81 -12.75 -5.71
C PHE A 82 12.53 -13.44 -6.20
N SER A 83 11.37 -12.89 -5.88
CA SER A 83 10.07 -13.50 -6.20
C SER A 83 9.64 -13.28 -7.65
N PHE A 84 10.07 -12.15 -8.26
CA PHE A 84 9.63 -11.72 -9.60
C PHE A 84 10.80 -11.19 -10.43
N PRO A 85 11.85 -11.99 -10.69
CA PRO A 85 13.06 -11.51 -11.38
C PRO A 85 12.77 -10.96 -12.78
N GLU A 86 11.76 -11.48 -13.48
CA GLU A 86 11.32 -11.01 -14.79
C GLU A 86 10.71 -9.61 -14.77
N PHE A 87 10.02 -9.25 -13.68
CA PHE A 87 9.36 -7.94 -13.54
C PHE A 87 10.21 -6.91 -12.79
N TYR A 88 11.25 -7.32 -12.09
CA TYR A 88 12.08 -6.44 -11.28
C TYR A 88 12.56 -5.22 -12.05
N ASN A 89 13.13 -5.42 -13.24
CA ASN A 89 13.66 -4.32 -14.05
C ASN A 89 12.59 -3.32 -14.52
N MET A 90 11.35 -3.77 -14.64
CA MET A 90 10.23 -2.92 -15.05
C MET A 90 9.70 -2.09 -13.90
N ILE A 91 9.69 -2.69 -12.70
CA ILE A 91 9.17 -2.05 -11.49
C ILE A 91 10.18 -1.05 -10.93
N LYS A 92 11.48 -1.41 -10.88
CA LYS A 92 12.52 -0.62 -10.20
C LYS A 92 12.60 0.85 -10.66
N ASP A 93 12.44 1.10 -11.97
CA ASP A 93 12.58 2.43 -12.56
C ASP A 93 11.26 3.25 -12.50
N ARG A 94 10.14 2.59 -12.16
CA ARG A 94 8.80 3.19 -12.07
C ARG A 94 8.24 3.21 -10.65
N LEU A 95 8.97 2.65 -9.69
CA LEU A 95 8.58 2.60 -8.28
C LEU A 95 9.07 3.87 -7.56
N GLU A 96 8.15 4.70 -7.15
CA GLU A 96 8.42 5.78 -6.20
C GLU A 96 8.23 5.25 -4.79
N PHE A 97 9.31 5.03 -4.07
CA PHE A 97 9.29 4.45 -2.73
C PHE A 97 9.24 5.55 -1.68
N LYS A 98 8.26 5.48 -0.77
CA LYS A 98 8.18 6.32 0.43
C LYS A 98 8.37 5.44 1.66
N ASP A 99 9.49 5.65 2.32
CA ASP A 99 9.77 5.06 3.63
C ASP A 99 9.20 5.97 4.72
N LEU A 100 8.29 5.44 5.51
CA LEU A 100 7.72 6.09 6.70
C LEU A 100 8.12 5.36 8.00
N SER A 101 9.07 4.43 7.93
CA SER A 101 9.51 3.65 9.09
C SER A 101 10.16 4.53 10.16
N GLU A 102 10.87 5.59 9.76
CA GLU A 102 11.45 6.53 10.71
C GLU A 102 10.36 7.22 11.55
N ALA A 103 9.28 7.71 10.91
CA ALA A 103 8.15 8.30 11.61
C ALA A 103 7.40 7.27 12.47
N PHE A 104 7.28 6.03 12.00
CA PHE A 104 6.67 4.94 12.75
C PHE A 104 7.46 4.58 14.01
N PHE A 105 8.78 4.46 13.88
CA PHE A 105 9.66 4.08 15.01
C PHE A 105 10.13 5.26 15.88
N ALA A 106 9.74 6.49 15.58
CA ALA A 106 10.26 7.70 16.24
C ALA A 106 10.20 7.65 17.77
N ARG A 107 9.15 7.03 18.34
CA ARG A 107 8.94 6.87 19.79
C ARG A 107 9.16 5.46 20.31
N SER A 108 9.74 4.57 19.53
CA SER A 108 10.01 3.21 19.98
C SER A 108 11.37 3.15 20.69
N PHE A 109 11.57 2.09 21.48
CA PHE A 109 12.87 1.79 22.11
C PHE A 109 13.91 1.25 21.12
N ILE A 110 13.56 1.13 19.83
CA ILE A 110 14.44 0.58 18.80
C ILE A 110 15.60 1.56 18.55
N PRO A 111 16.86 1.12 18.58
CA PRO A 111 18.01 1.98 18.35
C PRO A 111 18.01 2.61 16.95
N ILE A 112 18.49 3.85 16.84
CA ILE A 112 18.54 4.61 15.57
C ILE A 112 19.21 3.81 14.44
N ASN A 113 20.31 3.13 14.72
CA ASN A 113 21.04 2.31 13.74
C ASN A 113 20.26 1.11 13.20
N TRP A 114 19.15 0.74 13.83
CA TRP A 114 18.22 -0.28 13.33
C TRP A 114 17.05 0.32 12.56
N ARG A 115 16.80 1.63 12.70
CA ARG A 115 15.69 2.33 12.04
C ARG A 115 16.08 2.89 10.69
N CYS A 116 17.34 3.32 10.54
CA CYS A 116 17.84 3.95 9.31
C CYS A 116 18.49 2.89 8.42
N SER A 117 18.23 2.94 7.12
CA SER A 117 19.00 2.18 6.14
C SER A 117 20.47 2.63 6.18
N LEU A 118 21.41 1.69 6.04
CA LEU A 118 22.87 1.90 6.20
C LEU A 118 23.51 3.00 5.32
N GLN A 119 22.73 3.66 4.47
CA GLN A 119 23.21 4.73 3.58
C GLN A 119 22.96 6.15 4.10
N THR A 120 22.31 6.31 5.22
CA THR A 120 22.18 7.63 5.83
C THR A 120 23.45 7.87 6.67
N GLU A 121 24.37 8.69 6.16
CA GLU A 121 25.48 9.19 6.96
C GLU A 121 24.89 9.74 8.26
N LEU A 122 25.36 9.19 9.40
CA LEU A 122 25.02 9.66 10.73
C LEU A 122 25.55 11.11 10.86
N SER A 123 24.79 12.07 10.38
CA SER A 123 25.10 13.47 10.70
C SER A 123 24.69 13.69 12.15
N PHE A 124 25.58 14.35 12.93
CA PHE A 124 25.30 14.76 14.31
C PHE A 124 24.04 15.64 14.43
N ASP A 125 23.56 16.22 13.32
CA ASP A 125 22.30 16.98 13.25
C ASP A 125 21.04 16.10 13.36
N SER A 126 21.12 14.78 13.11
CA SER A 126 20.02 13.83 13.31
C SER A 126 19.77 13.51 14.80
N LEU A 127 20.65 13.93 15.69
CA LEU A 127 20.54 13.77 17.15
C LEU A 127 19.73 14.91 17.81
N LYS A 128 19.21 15.87 17.06
CA LYS A 128 18.34 16.90 17.62
C LYS A 128 16.96 16.34 17.91
N TRP A 129 16.71 16.17 19.20
CA TRP A 129 15.48 15.66 19.81
C TRP A 129 14.24 16.57 19.62
N ASP A 130 14.37 17.71 18.93
CA ASP A 130 13.41 18.82 18.85
C ASP A 130 12.83 19.05 17.43
N LYS A 131 12.80 18.06 16.55
CA LYS A 131 11.93 18.21 15.38
C LYS A 131 10.51 17.92 15.83
N GLU A 132 9.62 18.92 15.65
CA GLU A 132 8.17 18.78 15.76
C GLU A 132 7.75 17.42 15.22
N GLU A 133 7.03 16.67 16.06
CA GLU A 133 6.67 15.28 15.78
C GLU A 133 5.96 15.18 14.44
N GLU A 134 6.66 14.66 13.46
CA GLU A 134 6.04 14.35 12.18
C GLU A 134 4.99 13.24 12.44
N ASN A 135 3.73 13.65 12.54
CA ASN A 135 2.64 12.72 12.73
C ASN A 135 2.59 11.82 11.50
N LEU A 136 2.75 10.49 11.69
CA LEU A 136 2.74 9.49 10.62
C LEU A 136 1.56 9.66 9.65
N ILE A 137 0.37 9.99 10.17
CA ILE A 137 -0.82 10.22 9.34
C ILE A 137 -0.66 11.49 8.50
N VAL A 138 -0.13 12.57 9.08
CA VAL A 138 0.11 13.82 8.35
C VAL A 138 1.13 13.59 7.24
N ALA A 139 2.24 12.90 7.54
CA ALA A 139 3.25 12.55 6.53
C ALA A 139 2.69 11.67 5.41
N LEU A 140 1.82 10.72 5.75
CA LEU A 140 1.13 9.88 4.77
C LEU A 140 0.17 10.71 3.90
N ILE A 141 -0.66 11.57 4.48
CA ILE A 141 -1.61 12.43 3.75
C ILE A 141 -0.85 13.36 2.82
N ASP A 142 0.17 14.06 3.31
CA ASP A 142 1.00 14.98 2.53
C ASP A 142 1.68 14.30 1.32
N TYR A 143 2.12 13.07 1.51
CA TYR A 143 2.69 12.29 0.42
C TYR A 143 1.64 11.89 -0.60
N LEU A 144 0.49 11.39 -0.16
CA LEU A 144 -0.60 10.97 -1.04
C LEU A 144 -1.15 12.15 -1.86
N ASP A 145 -1.37 13.31 -1.26
CA ASP A 145 -1.85 14.50 -1.97
C ASP A 145 -0.90 14.98 -3.08
N LYS A 146 0.41 14.76 -2.91
CA LYS A 146 1.44 15.15 -3.89
C LYS A 146 1.66 14.11 -4.97
N LYS A 147 1.41 12.81 -4.70
CA LYS A 147 1.95 11.72 -5.51
C LYS A 147 0.91 10.71 -6.01
N ALA A 148 -0.26 10.65 -5.41
CA ALA A 148 -1.24 9.60 -5.73
C ALA A 148 -1.97 9.82 -7.07
N TYR A 149 -2.02 11.06 -7.59
CA TYR A 149 -2.73 11.36 -8.82
C TYR A 149 -2.15 10.59 -10.02
N GLY A 150 -3.00 9.87 -10.74
CA GLY A 150 -2.63 9.05 -11.91
C GLY A 150 -1.66 7.92 -11.58
N SER A 151 -1.60 7.49 -10.33
CA SER A 151 -0.65 6.48 -9.84
C SER A 151 -1.39 5.26 -9.30
N ILE A 152 -0.68 4.11 -9.28
CA ILE A 152 -1.05 3.03 -8.37
C ILE A 152 -0.32 3.25 -7.08
N VAL A 153 -1.06 3.21 -5.98
CA VAL A 153 -0.52 3.36 -4.62
C VAL A 153 -0.62 2.03 -3.90
N ILE A 154 0.46 1.60 -3.26
CA ILE A 154 0.48 0.46 -2.34
C ILE A 154 0.79 0.98 -0.95
N ILE A 155 -0.05 0.65 0.03
CA ILE A 155 0.18 0.96 1.45
C ILE A 155 0.48 -0.35 2.19
N ASP A 156 1.74 -0.52 2.57
CA ASP A 156 2.26 -1.70 3.26
C ASP A 156 2.69 -1.32 4.69
N SER A 157 1.84 -1.56 5.70
CA SER A 157 0.52 -2.14 5.67
C SER A 157 -0.49 -1.34 6.50
N LEU A 158 -1.76 -1.47 6.16
CA LEU A 158 -2.84 -0.91 6.96
C LEU A 158 -2.87 -1.50 8.39
N THR A 159 -2.48 -2.77 8.55
CA THR A 159 -2.34 -3.40 9.88
C THR A 159 -1.45 -2.58 10.81
N VAL A 160 -0.27 -2.20 10.31
CA VAL A 160 0.72 -1.42 11.07
C VAL A 160 0.20 -0.01 11.31
N LEU A 161 -0.34 0.63 10.27
CA LEU A 161 -0.92 1.98 10.36
C LEU A 161 -2.04 2.03 11.40
N ALA A 162 -2.99 1.09 11.33
CA ALA A 162 -4.13 1.06 12.24
C ALA A 162 -3.68 0.83 13.69
N LYS A 163 -2.75 -0.09 13.94
CA LYS A 163 -2.20 -0.29 15.30
C LYS A 163 -1.54 0.98 15.84
N HIS A 164 -0.71 1.63 15.03
CA HIS A 164 -0.06 2.88 15.43
C HIS A 164 -1.05 4.01 15.72
N CYS A 165 -2.11 4.13 14.89
CA CYS A 165 -3.17 5.10 15.11
C CYS A 165 -3.89 4.86 16.44
N LEU A 166 -4.22 3.60 16.75
CA LEU A 166 -4.97 3.24 17.96
C LEU A 166 -4.20 3.43 19.27
N GLU A 167 -2.89 3.66 19.21
CA GLU A 167 -2.10 4.10 20.38
C GLU A 167 -2.40 5.56 20.78
N ARG A 168 -2.98 6.37 19.88
CA ARG A 168 -3.10 7.83 20.02
C ARG A 168 -4.47 8.40 19.73
N MET A 169 -5.33 7.64 19.07
CA MET A 169 -6.67 8.04 18.67
C MET A 169 -7.68 6.94 18.93
N GLU A 170 -8.95 7.32 18.95
CA GLU A 170 -10.02 6.35 19.10
C GLU A 170 -10.30 5.58 17.79
N TRP A 171 -10.94 4.42 17.91
CA TRP A 171 -11.35 3.62 16.76
C TRP A 171 -12.15 4.41 15.71
N LYS A 172 -13.07 5.26 16.17
CA LYS A 172 -13.88 6.10 15.28
C LYS A 172 -13.04 7.03 14.39
N ASP A 173 -11.90 7.54 14.91
CA ASP A 173 -11.03 8.45 14.17
C ASP A 173 -10.30 7.72 13.06
N LEU A 174 -9.88 6.46 13.30
CA LEU A 174 -9.34 5.58 12.28
C LEU A 174 -10.36 5.33 11.17
N ILE A 175 -11.60 5.00 11.51
CA ILE A 175 -12.67 4.80 10.53
C ILE A 175 -12.95 6.07 9.74
N MET A 176 -12.97 7.24 10.40
CA MET A 176 -13.11 8.52 9.71
C MET A 176 -11.94 8.79 8.75
N PHE A 177 -10.71 8.49 9.15
CA PHE A 177 -9.55 8.59 8.28
C PHE A 177 -9.69 7.69 7.04
N LEU A 178 -10.08 6.42 7.21
CA LEU A 178 -10.29 5.49 6.09
C LEU A 178 -11.39 5.95 5.13
N ARG A 179 -12.50 6.48 5.65
CA ARG A 179 -13.55 7.10 4.83
C ARG A 179 -13.04 8.34 4.08
N GLY A 180 -12.20 9.14 4.73
CA GLY A 180 -11.52 10.27 4.11
C GLY A 180 -10.61 9.83 2.97
N LEU A 181 -9.81 8.78 3.18
CA LEU A 181 -8.93 8.19 2.19
C LEU A 181 -9.72 7.64 0.99
N GLN A 182 -10.83 6.91 1.23
CA GLN A 182 -11.73 6.44 0.18
C GLN A 182 -12.29 7.59 -0.66
N LYS A 183 -12.72 8.68 0.00
CA LYS A 183 -13.23 9.87 -0.68
C LYS A 183 -12.14 10.57 -1.49
N ALA A 184 -10.92 10.66 -0.96
CA ALA A 184 -9.79 11.30 -1.62
C ALA A 184 -9.33 10.48 -2.84
N SER A 185 -9.29 9.15 -2.74
CA SER A 185 -8.86 8.27 -3.83
C SER A 185 -9.68 8.46 -5.11
N LYS A 186 -10.97 8.82 -5.00
CA LYS A 186 -11.83 9.12 -6.15
C LYS A 186 -11.32 10.28 -7.01
N LYS A 187 -10.51 11.18 -6.44
CA LYS A 187 -9.95 12.34 -7.16
C LYS A 187 -8.62 12.01 -7.83
N TRP A 188 -8.00 10.90 -7.48
CA TRP A 188 -6.64 10.59 -7.92
C TRP A 188 -6.56 9.85 -9.26
N ASP A 189 -7.69 9.41 -9.80
CA ASP A 189 -7.76 8.67 -11.08
C ASP A 189 -6.78 7.49 -11.16
N GLY A 190 -6.49 6.86 -10.04
CA GLY A 190 -5.55 5.76 -9.90
C GLY A 190 -6.20 4.54 -9.25
N LEU A 191 -5.38 3.76 -8.58
CA LEU A 191 -5.80 2.60 -7.79
C LEU A 191 -4.99 2.58 -6.50
N VAL A 192 -5.65 2.36 -5.37
CA VAL A 192 -4.98 2.20 -4.08
C VAL A 192 -5.18 0.78 -3.58
N TYR A 193 -4.10 0.05 -3.40
CA TYR A 193 -4.06 -1.21 -2.67
C TYR A 193 -3.60 -0.96 -1.24
N THR A 194 -4.29 -1.52 -0.28
CA THR A 194 -3.87 -1.51 1.12
C THR A 194 -3.95 -2.90 1.71
N MET A 195 -2.92 -3.33 2.45
CA MET A 195 -2.77 -4.69 2.95
C MET A 195 -3.19 -4.76 4.41
N LEU A 196 -4.03 -5.72 4.76
CA LEU A 196 -4.46 -5.98 6.13
C LEU A 196 -4.28 -7.47 6.44
N SER A 197 -3.57 -7.77 7.54
CA SER A 197 -3.45 -9.14 8.00
C SER A 197 -4.74 -9.58 8.70
N GLU A 198 -5.28 -10.72 8.29
CA GLU A 198 -6.47 -11.31 8.89
C GLU A 198 -6.24 -11.71 10.34
N GLY A 199 -7.30 -11.64 11.16
CA GLY A 199 -7.27 -12.09 12.57
C GLY A 199 -6.51 -11.17 13.54
N ILE A 200 -5.96 -10.04 13.07
CA ILE A 200 -5.26 -9.06 13.93
C ILE A 200 -6.25 -8.21 14.73
N PHE A 201 -7.38 -7.89 14.15
CA PHE A 201 -8.48 -7.16 14.80
C PHE A 201 -9.66 -8.07 15.05
N GLU A 202 -10.49 -7.71 16.03
CA GLU A 202 -11.77 -8.39 16.25
C GLU A 202 -12.61 -8.32 14.96
N LYS A 203 -13.42 -9.35 14.72
CA LYS A 203 -14.17 -9.53 13.49
C LYS A 203 -15.02 -8.31 13.13
N ASN A 204 -15.75 -7.75 14.10
CA ASN A 204 -16.56 -6.54 13.89
C ASN A 204 -15.73 -5.34 13.45
N LYS A 205 -14.53 -5.15 14.03
CA LYS A 205 -13.61 -4.08 13.66
C LYS A 205 -13.03 -4.28 12.26
N GLN A 206 -12.70 -5.52 11.92
CA GLN A 206 -12.26 -5.87 10.58
C GLN A 206 -13.36 -5.61 9.54
N GLU A 207 -14.61 -5.95 9.85
CA GLU A 207 -15.78 -5.67 9.00
C GLU A 207 -16.00 -4.15 8.80
N GLU A 208 -15.81 -3.33 9.85
CA GLU A 208 -15.87 -1.86 9.73
C GLU A 208 -14.75 -1.30 8.83
N ILE A 209 -13.53 -1.87 8.88
CA ILE A 209 -12.46 -1.51 7.94
C ILE A 209 -12.87 -1.87 6.51
N GLN A 210 -13.38 -3.09 6.29
CA GLN A 210 -13.82 -3.55 4.97
C GLN A 210 -14.92 -2.65 4.38
N ASP A 211 -15.86 -2.18 5.21
CA ASP A 211 -16.93 -1.27 4.79
C ASP A 211 -16.43 0.12 4.36
N CYS A 212 -15.18 0.48 4.68
CA CYS A 212 -14.54 1.69 4.19
C CYS A 212 -13.91 1.54 2.80
N MET A 213 -13.93 0.34 2.20
CA MET A 213 -13.26 0.03 0.96
C MET A 213 -14.23 -0.05 -0.22
N ASP A 214 -13.71 0.15 -1.43
CA ASP A 214 -14.49 -0.02 -2.66
C ASP A 214 -14.47 -1.48 -3.15
N GLY A 215 -13.49 -2.25 -2.70
CA GLY A 215 -13.35 -3.67 -2.97
C GLY A 215 -12.50 -4.35 -1.91
N VAL A 216 -12.80 -5.61 -1.66
CA VAL A 216 -12.04 -6.46 -0.75
C VAL A 216 -11.66 -7.74 -1.48
N MET A 217 -10.38 -8.06 -1.45
CA MET A 217 -9.85 -9.34 -1.93
C MET A 217 -9.34 -10.12 -0.72
N VAL A 218 -9.80 -11.35 -0.59
CA VAL A 218 -9.42 -12.22 0.52
C VAL A 218 -8.43 -13.26 0.04
N PHE A 219 -7.34 -13.42 0.79
CA PHE A 219 -6.28 -14.39 0.54
C PHE A 219 -6.21 -15.37 1.71
N GLU A 220 -6.49 -16.63 1.44
CA GLU A 220 -6.53 -17.70 2.42
C GLU A 220 -5.68 -18.88 1.96
N TRP A 221 -5.10 -19.60 2.90
CA TRP A 221 -4.43 -20.86 2.59
C TRP A 221 -5.47 -21.94 2.26
N ASP A 222 -5.27 -22.65 1.16
CA ASP A 222 -6.07 -23.83 0.85
C ASP A 222 -5.81 -24.94 1.87
N LYS A 223 -6.84 -25.27 2.66
CA LYS A 223 -6.76 -26.29 3.71
C LYS A 223 -6.98 -27.72 3.18
N GLN A 224 -7.16 -27.90 1.86
CA GLN A 224 -7.44 -29.22 1.28
C GLN A 224 -6.20 -30.05 0.91
N GLY A 225 -5.02 -29.60 1.25
CA GLY A 225 -3.72 -30.22 0.88
C GLY A 225 -2.95 -30.93 1.98
N SER A 226 -3.56 -31.39 3.09
CA SER A 226 -2.88 -32.16 4.14
C SER A 226 -3.32 -33.62 4.14
#